data_f44aecd91c66069eb75aca3422d9ba4c
#
_entry.id   f44aecd91c66069eb75aca3422d9ba4c
#
_cell.length_a   1.000
_cell.length_b   1.000
_cell.length_c   1.000
_cell.angle_alpha   90.00
_cell.angle_beta   90.00
_cell.angle_gamma   90.00
#
_symmetry.space_group_name_H-M   'P 1'
#
loop_
_entity.id
_entity.type
_entity.pdbx_description
1 polymer ?
#
loop_
_entity_poly.entity_id
_entity_poly.type
_entity_poly.pdbx_seq_one_letter_code
_entity_poly.pdbx_strand_id
1 'polypeptide(L)'
;MTVAPKIDVRDLESVRAAARQPDLVLGDDWVAPVAEGDEMQVRRRRRGLLSLRRSPIARKIITFNLIALMLLIAGILYLNQSRDNLAFQRATGLVHEAELIADVIEGQLPETAPVNFVTGDGIDINAAVAEMSLRGGIQVFVYDTAGTQVAANTGAIADGDIPGLEGVGGSTIITDLLNSVWMGFANLIGSPQTAEAVFDTDAFARQAIASAIDSGTHIHSDTSGGETTFVVVTPILQGATPVGIVAIANAAGELDQLVAREREQVLRLFLVGIIISVGLSLVLASTIANPLADLAAAAELGRDKNARKMSPTKIRIPDLTARPDEIGRLSGALRGMVQALHERIEGNEQFAADVAHEIKNPLASLRSAVGTMRIAKREDQREKMLEVIEHDVRRLDRLVSDISNASRLDSELVKEEEETFDLMYMMGNLNEFLGKEAGAKGIDYIADMPEGELLVQGLEGRLAQVFVNLITNAISFCEDGDAIRVWARKRENRVLVVVEDTGPGIPSEALSKVFQRFYSERPEGQFGNNSGLGLAISKQIVEAHGGVIWAENIRPTEADITSEPLGARFVVGLPV
;
A
#
# COMPACT_ATOMS: atom_id res chain seq x y z
N MET A 1 51.78 1.76 21.26
CA MET A 1 51.31 0.81 22.27
C MET A 1 49.89 1.18 22.60
N THR A 2 48.95 0.59 21.89
CA THR A 2 47.49 0.78 22.09
C THR A 2 47.02 -0.41 22.92
N VAL A 3 46.57 -0.11 24.13
CA VAL A 3 46.04 -1.10 25.08
C VAL A 3 44.67 -1.56 24.59
N ALA A 4 44.52 -2.87 24.34
CA ALA A 4 43.22 -3.48 24.02
C ALA A 4 42.31 -3.40 25.24
N PRO A 5 41.00 -3.09 25.08
CA PRO A 5 40.04 -3.05 26.18
C PRO A 5 39.84 -4.47 26.75
N LYS A 6 39.94 -4.59 28.07
CA LYS A 6 39.57 -5.79 28.84
C LYS A 6 38.08 -6.04 28.69
N ILE A 7 37.72 -7.14 28.04
CA ILE A 7 36.32 -7.61 27.96
C ILE A 7 36.00 -8.30 29.31
N ASP A 8 35.01 -7.79 30.03
CA ASP A 8 34.56 -8.36 31.30
C ASP A 8 33.69 -9.61 30.99
N VAL A 9 34.00 -10.73 31.66
CA VAL A 9 33.33 -12.03 31.45
C VAL A 9 31.85 -12.01 31.77
N ARG A 10 31.36 -11.01 32.49
CA ARG A 10 29.92 -10.79 32.77
C ARG A 10 29.11 -10.34 31.54
N ASP A 11 29.78 -9.76 30.54
CA ASP A 11 29.10 -9.35 29.28
C ASP A 11 28.86 -10.51 28.32
N LEU A 12 29.58 -11.62 28.47
CA LEU A 12 29.40 -12.81 27.62
C LEU A 12 28.09 -13.58 27.88
N GLU A 13 27.53 -13.50 29.09
CA GLU A 13 26.23 -14.10 29.40
C GLU A 13 25.07 -13.23 28.86
N SER A 14 25.19 -11.92 28.91
CA SER A 14 24.25 -10.99 28.29
C SER A 14 24.25 -11.07 26.78
N VAL A 15 25.41 -11.26 26.14
CA VAL A 15 25.56 -11.49 24.70
C VAL A 15 24.99 -12.85 24.29
N ARG A 16 25.17 -13.92 25.12
CA ARG A 16 24.53 -15.22 24.87
C ARG A 16 23.03 -15.24 25.11
N ALA A 17 22.51 -14.44 26.03
CA ALA A 17 21.08 -14.26 26.24
C ALA A 17 20.43 -13.46 25.10
N ALA A 18 21.12 -12.46 24.56
CA ALA A 18 20.70 -11.70 23.39
C ALA A 18 20.73 -12.53 22.09
N ALA A 19 21.69 -13.47 21.98
CA ALA A 19 21.79 -14.37 20.82
C ALA A 19 20.77 -15.52 20.81
N ARG A 20 20.01 -15.71 21.88
CA ARG A 20 18.98 -16.76 21.99
C ARG A 20 17.54 -16.28 21.74
N GLN A 21 17.30 -14.99 21.56
CA GLN A 21 16.01 -14.52 21.09
C GLN A 21 16.04 -14.44 19.56
N PRO A 22 15.17 -15.14 18.84
CA PRO A 22 15.03 -14.90 17.41
C PRO A 22 14.58 -13.46 17.25
N ASP A 23 15.45 -12.60 16.74
CA ASP A 23 15.23 -11.15 16.53
C ASP A 23 14.24 -10.86 15.38
N LEU A 24 13.33 -11.79 15.12
CA LEU A 24 12.19 -11.57 14.24
C LEU A 24 11.06 -10.93 15.06
N VAL A 25 11.21 -9.68 15.44
CA VAL A 25 10.12 -8.91 16.02
C VAL A 25 9.14 -8.56 14.91
N LEU A 26 8.17 -9.44 14.74
CA LEU A 26 7.03 -9.32 13.85
C LEU A 26 5.94 -8.56 14.61
N GLY A 27 5.75 -7.27 14.35
CA GLY A 27 4.72 -6.51 15.04
C GLY A 27 4.70 -5.02 14.69
N ASP A 28 3.87 -4.27 15.37
CA ASP A 28 3.60 -2.82 15.23
C ASP A 28 4.83 -1.89 15.42
N ASP A 29 6.00 -2.43 15.72
CA ASP A 29 7.22 -1.68 16.04
C ASP A 29 8.11 -1.36 14.83
N TRP A 30 7.62 -1.58 13.59
CA TRP A 30 8.40 -1.22 12.41
C TRP A 30 8.57 0.29 12.30
N VAL A 31 9.82 0.75 12.30
CA VAL A 31 10.20 2.14 12.08
C VAL A 31 11.13 2.19 10.87
N ALA A 32 10.76 2.98 9.85
CA ALA A 32 11.62 3.19 8.69
C ALA A 32 13.00 3.70 9.12
N PRO A 33 14.12 3.12 8.60
CA PRO A 33 15.44 3.56 8.97
C PRO A 33 15.65 5.02 8.53
N VAL A 34 16.01 5.86 9.48
CA VAL A 34 16.46 7.24 9.24
C VAL A 34 17.97 7.26 9.35
N ALA A 35 18.62 7.92 8.39
CA ALA A 35 20.07 8.14 8.40
C ALA A 35 20.59 8.58 9.78
N GLU A 36 21.75 8.05 10.14
CA GLU A 36 22.43 8.13 11.43
C GLU A 36 22.36 9.51 12.09
N GLY A 37 22.00 9.54 13.34
CA GLY A 37 22.14 10.66 14.28
C GLY A 37 20.91 10.91 15.12
N ASP A 38 21.03 10.68 16.41
CA ASP A 38 20.32 11.25 17.59
C ASP A 38 18.81 11.59 17.56
N GLU A 39 18.10 11.41 16.47
CA GLU A 39 16.68 11.77 16.33
C GLU A 39 15.67 10.67 16.70
N MET A 40 16.12 9.50 17.14
CA MET A 40 15.24 8.33 17.36
C MET A 40 14.29 8.47 18.54
N GLN A 41 14.58 9.30 19.53
CA GLN A 41 13.74 9.47 20.72
C GLN A 41 12.63 10.51 20.57
N VAL A 42 12.78 11.49 19.69
CA VAL A 42 11.81 12.59 19.54
C VAL A 42 10.62 12.18 18.65
N ARG A 43 10.77 11.17 17.80
CA ARG A 43 9.72 10.76 16.83
C ARG A 43 8.62 9.83 17.38
N ARG A 44 8.81 9.18 18.53
CA ARG A 44 7.78 8.33 19.14
C ARG A 44 6.52 9.09 19.59
N ARG A 45 6.58 10.41 19.78
CA ARG A 45 5.48 11.22 20.35
C ARG A 45 4.56 11.90 19.34
N ARG A 46 4.79 11.83 18.04
CA ARG A 46 3.93 12.46 17.03
C ARG A 46 3.38 11.44 16.02
N ARG A 47 2.61 10.48 16.50
CA ARG A 47 1.63 9.75 15.66
C ARG A 47 0.41 10.64 15.44
N GLY A 48 0.56 11.74 14.70
CA GLY A 48 -0.55 12.56 14.26
C GLY A 48 -1.00 12.10 12.88
N LEU A 49 -2.32 12.08 12.63
CA LEU A 49 -2.98 11.87 11.35
C LEU A 49 -2.43 12.73 10.18
N LEU A 50 -1.60 13.73 10.48
CA LEU A 50 -1.08 14.76 9.58
C LEU A 50 0.37 14.57 9.12
N SER A 51 0.94 13.36 9.10
CA SER A 51 2.32 13.20 8.60
C SER A 51 2.38 13.15 7.06
N LEU A 52 2.02 14.26 6.41
CA LEU A 52 2.14 14.53 4.97
C LEU A 52 3.58 14.39 4.42
N ARG A 53 4.59 14.35 5.29
CA ARG A 53 6.00 14.34 4.90
C ARG A 53 6.55 12.97 4.50
N ARG A 54 5.84 11.87 4.76
CA ARG A 54 6.40 10.51 4.61
C ARG A 54 6.22 9.85 3.25
N SER A 55 5.17 10.16 2.51
CA SER A 55 4.91 9.51 1.22
C SER A 55 4.81 10.51 0.07
N PRO A 56 5.66 10.39 -0.97
CA PRO A 56 5.52 11.17 -2.21
C PRO A 56 4.16 10.96 -2.87
N ILE A 57 3.58 9.76 -2.73
CA ILE A 57 2.27 9.39 -3.29
C ILE A 57 1.16 10.16 -2.59
N ALA A 58 1.18 10.24 -1.25
CA ALA A 58 0.20 11.01 -0.49
C ALA A 58 0.17 12.49 -0.91
N ARG A 59 1.33 13.12 -1.09
CA ARG A 59 1.43 14.50 -1.59
C ARG A 59 0.81 14.65 -2.97
N LYS A 60 1.09 13.73 -3.90
CA LYS A 60 0.52 13.76 -5.25
C LYS A 60 -1.00 13.66 -5.21
N ILE A 61 -1.56 12.73 -4.43
CA ILE A 61 -3.03 12.55 -4.30
C ILE A 61 -3.68 13.84 -3.81
N ILE A 62 -3.15 14.44 -2.73
CA ILE A 62 -3.68 15.68 -2.16
C ILE A 62 -3.56 16.83 -3.16
N THR A 63 -2.40 16.98 -3.82
CA THR A 63 -2.15 18.05 -4.78
C THR A 63 -3.08 17.95 -5.98
N PHE A 64 -3.25 16.76 -6.57
CA PHE A 64 -4.15 16.57 -7.72
C PHE A 64 -5.61 16.85 -7.36
N ASN A 65 -6.08 16.38 -6.21
CA ASN A 65 -7.45 16.67 -5.74
C ASN A 65 -7.65 18.17 -5.50
N LEU A 66 -6.67 18.85 -4.91
CA LEU A 66 -6.75 20.28 -4.66
C LEU A 66 -6.73 21.08 -5.98
N ILE A 67 -5.88 20.72 -6.93
CA ILE A 67 -5.82 21.37 -8.25
C ILE A 67 -7.15 21.19 -9.00
N ALA A 68 -7.71 19.97 -9.03
CA ALA A 68 -8.99 19.72 -9.69
C ALA A 68 -10.12 20.57 -9.09
N LEU A 69 -10.15 20.69 -7.76
CA LEU A 69 -11.13 21.49 -7.05
C LEU A 69 -10.93 23.00 -7.29
N MET A 70 -9.68 23.47 -7.33
CA MET A 70 -9.35 24.87 -7.66
C MET A 70 -9.74 25.24 -9.09
N LEU A 71 -9.52 24.34 -10.06
CA LEU A 71 -9.95 24.55 -11.44
C LEU A 71 -11.49 24.60 -11.57
N LEU A 72 -12.19 23.78 -10.80
CA LEU A 72 -13.65 23.81 -10.74
C LEU A 72 -14.16 25.14 -10.18
N ILE A 73 -13.57 25.62 -9.08
CA ILE A 73 -13.89 26.94 -8.49
C ILE A 73 -13.62 28.07 -9.49
N ALA A 74 -12.44 28.08 -10.12
CA ALA A 74 -12.09 29.06 -11.12
C ALA A 74 -13.06 29.05 -12.31
N GLY A 75 -13.49 27.87 -12.77
CA GLY A 75 -14.48 27.72 -13.84
C GLY A 75 -15.83 28.32 -13.48
N ILE A 76 -16.33 28.08 -12.26
CA ILE A 76 -17.63 28.63 -11.82
C ILE A 76 -17.55 30.15 -11.60
N LEU A 77 -16.46 30.65 -11.05
CA LEU A 77 -16.27 32.10 -10.90
C LEU A 77 -16.10 32.81 -12.26
N TYR A 78 -15.53 32.13 -13.24
CA TYR A 78 -15.42 32.64 -14.62
C TYR A 78 -16.76 32.65 -15.35
N LEU A 79 -17.63 31.65 -15.16
CA LEU A 79 -18.98 31.61 -15.69
C LEU A 79 -19.90 32.59 -14.94
N ASN A 80 -19.66 33.92 -15.13
CA ASN A 80 -20.36 35.02 -14.46
C ASN A 80 -21.80 35.23 -15.01
N GLN A 81 -22.44 34.19 -15.52
CA GLN A 81 -23.77 34.22 -16.15
C GLN A 81 -24.89 34.59 -15.17
N SER A 82 -24.63 34.41 -13.87
CA SER A 82 -25.56 34.75 -12.79
C SER A 82 -25.80 36.27 -12.69
N ARG A 83 -24.78 37.11 -12.89
CA ARG A 83 -24.89 38.56 -12.83
C ARG A 83 -25.83 39.12 -13.92
N ASP A 84 -25.66 38.66 -15.16
CA ASP A 84 -26.42 39.14 -16.30
C ASP A 84 -27.91 38.75 -16.18
N ASN A 85 -28.18 37.52 -15.69
CA ASN A 85 -29.54 37.07 -15.46
C ASN A 85 -30.24 37.86 -14.34
N LEU A 86 -29.55 38.11 -13.22
CA LEU A 86 -30.08 38.93 -12.12
C LEU A 86 -30.32 40.38 -12.55
N ALA A 87 -29.35 40.94 -13.30
CA ALA A 87 -29.49 42.29 -13.88
C ALA A 87 -30.71 42.39 -14.79
N PHE A 88 -30.89 41.43 -15.67
CA PHE A 88 -32.06 41.39 -16.56
C PHE A 88 -33.39 41.23 -15.81
N GLN A 89 -33.48 40.34 -14.85
CA GLN A 89 -34.69 40.16 -14.03
C GLN A 89 -35.01 41.42 -13.23
N ARG A 90 -33.97 42.08 -12.65
CA ARG A 90 -34.21 43.32 -11.88
C ARG A 90 -34.64 44.46 -12.78
N ALA A 91 -33.99 44.63 -13.92
CA ALA A 91 -34.36 45.62 -14.91
C ALA A 91 -35.81 45.45 -15.40
N THR A 92 -36.22 44.22 -15.72
CA THR A 92 -37.61 43.90 -16.14
C THR A 92 -38.60 44.19 -15.01
N GLY A 93 -38.26 43.88 -13.75
CA GLY A 93 -39.09 44.21 -12.60
C GLY A 93 -39.30 45.71 -12.45
N LEU A 94 -38.23 46.51 -12.59
CA LEU A 94 -38.34 47.98 -12.52
C LEU A 94 -39.17 48.58 -13.66
N VAL A 95 -39.16 47.99 -14.85
CA VAL A 95 -40.06 48.41 -15.95
C VAL A 95 -41.53 48.22 -15.57
N HIS A 96 -41.87 47.03 -15.05
CA HIS A 96 -43.26 46.78 -14.64
C HIS A 96 -43.69 47.70 -13.47
N GLU A 97 -42.80 47.98 -12.52
CA GLU A 97 -43.08 48.93 -11.43
C GLU A 97 -43.31 50.36 -11.98
N ALA A 98 -42.48 50.79 -12.98
CA ALA A 98 -42.60 52.10 -13.61
C ALA A 98 -43.91 52.25 -14.37
N GLU A 99 -44.28 51.25 -15.16
CA GLU A 99 -45.53 51.21 -15.91
C GLU A 99 -46.73 51.23 -14.95
N LEU A 100 -46.69 50.42 -13.89
CA LEU A 100 -47.78 50.36 -12.90
C LEU A 100 -47.96 51.75 -12.21
N ILE A 101 -46.88 52.42 -11.86
CA ILE A 101 -46.97 53.76 -11.23
C ILE A 101 -47.52 54.78 -12.25
N ALA A 102 -47.08 54.72 -13.50
CA ALA A 102 -47.63 55.57 -14.57
C ALA A 102 -49.12 55.33 -14.73
N ASP A 103 -49.58 54.06 -14.85
CA ASP A 103 -50.99 53.67 -14.95
C ASP A 103 -51.85 54.18 -13.76
N VAL A 104 -51.31 54.08 -12.54
CA VAL A 104 -52.01 54.56 -11.33
C VAL A 104 -52.18 56.09 -11.37
N ILE A 105 -51.18 56.81 -11.86
CA ILE A 105 -51.29 58.27 -12.03
C ILE A 105 -52.23 58.60 -13.17
N GLU A 106 -52.15 57.93 -14.31
CA GLU A 106 -53.04 58.12 -15.46
C GLU A 106 -54.51 57.91 -15.09
N GLY A 107 -54.79 56.88 -14.28
CA GLY A 107 -56.17 56.59 -13.80
C GLY A 107 -56.74 57.67 -12.89
N GLN A 108 -55.92 58.57 -12.37
CA GLN A 108 -56.39 59.74 -11.57
C GLN A 108 -56.51 61.02 -12.40
N LEU A 109 -56.07 61.01 -13.66
CA LEU A 109 -56.14 62.20 -14.51
C LEU A 109 -57.55 62.45 -15.00
N PRO A 110 -57.96 63.72 -15.12
CA PRO A 110 -59.26 64.05 -15.75
C PRO A 110 -59.26 63.77 -17.24
N GLU A 111 -60.36 63.20 -17.77
CA GLU A 111 -60.41 62.77 -19.19
C GLU A 111 -60.26 63.93 -20.20
N THR A 112 -60.75 65.14 -19.88
CA THR A 112 -60.82 66.25 -20.83
C THR A 112 -60.30 67.59 -20.36
N ALA A 113 -59.94 67.75 -19.08
CA ALA A 113 -59.31 68.96 -18.55
C ALA A 113 -57.84 69.01 -18.80
N PRO A 114 -57.24 70.16 -19.15
CA PRO A 114 -55.77 70.28 -19.27
C PRO A 114 -55.18 70.06 -17.91
N VAL A 115 -54.10 69.26 -17.89
CA VAL A 115 -53.37 68.93 -16.65
C VAL A 115 -52.01 69.63 -16.67
N ASN A 116 -51.68 70.23 -15.52
CA ASN A 116 -50.33 70.78 -15.32
C ASN A 116 -49.78 70.36 -13.96
N PHE A 117 -48.75 69.52 -13.99
CA PHE A 117 -48.16 68.93 -12.80
C PHE A 117 -47.45 69.94 -11.92
N VAL A 118 -46.91 71.04 -12.49
CA VAL A 118 -46.17 72.08 -11.74
C VAL A 118 -47.14 72.98 -10.94
N THR A 119 -48.29 73.30 -11.51
CA THR A 119 -49.31 74.17 -10.83
C THR A 119 -50.31 73.36 -10.01
N GLY A 120 -50.32 72.03 -10.13
CA GLY A 120 -51.29 71.12 -9.47
C GLY A 120 -52.67 71.15 -10.09
N ASP A 121 -52.79 71.70 -11.31
CA ASP A 121 -54.07 71.70 -12.02
C ASP A 121 -54.48 70.31 -12.50
N GLY A 122 -55.58 69.80 -11.97
CA GLY A 122 -56.18 68.51 -12.34
C GLY A 122 -55.73 67.34 -11.43
N ILE A 123 -54.56 67.34 -10.85
CA ILE A 123 -54.07 66.32 -9.92
C ILE A 123 -52.96 66.87 -9.04
N ASP A 124 -52.99 66.53 -7.76
CA ASP A 124 -51.84 66.74 -6.86
C ASP A 124 -50.88 65.55 -6.89
N ILE A 125 -49.88 65.62 -7.77
CA ILE A 125 -48.90 64.56 -7.97
C ILE A 125 -48.05 64.31 -6.72
N ASN A 126 -47.74 65.36 -5.94
CA ASN A 126 -46.98 65.20 -4.70
C ASN A 126 -47.76 64.34 -3.69
N ALA A 127 -49.04 64.61 -3.50
CA ALA A 127 -49.88 63.84 -2.59
C ALA A 127 -50.03 62.38 -3.12
N ALA A 128 -50.28 62.22 -4.41
CA ALA A 128 -50.45 60.89 -5.02
C ALA A 128 -49.18 60.01 -4.88
N VAL A 129 -48.00 60.57 -5.12
CA VAL A 129 -46.72 59.83 -5.04
C VAL A 129 -46.31 59.61 -3.59
N ALA A 130 -46.62 60.55 -2.66
CA ALA A 130 -46.32 60.42 -1.23
C ALA A 130 -47.14 59.31 -0.54
N GLU A 131 -48.39 59.07 -0.99
CA GLU A 131 -49.23 57.97 -0.48
C GLU A 131 -48.85 56.59 -0.99
N MET A 132 -48.01 56.50 -2.03
CA MET A 132 -47.57 55.21 -2.59
C MET A 132 -46.63 54.48 -1.62
N SER A 133 -46.99 53.26 -1.26
CA SER A 133 -46.13 52.36 -0.51
C SER A 133 -45.08 51.73 -1.43
N LEU A 134 -43.90 52.34 -1.51
CA LEU A 134 -42.81 51.87 -2.34
C LEU A 134 -41.90 50.89 -1.59
N ARG A 135 -41.38 49.89 -2.31
CA ARG A 135 -40.40 48.97 -1.78
C ARG A 135 -39.11 49.70 -1.43
N GLY A 136 -38.43 49.27 -0.34
CA GLY A 136 -37.15 49.79 0.06
C GLY A 136 -36.11 49.68 -1.04
N GLY A 137 -35.28 50.72 -1.19
CA GLY A 137 -34.26 50.76 -2.24
C GLY A 137 -34.74 51.26 -3.60
N ILE A 138 -36.01 51.61 -3.76
CA ILE A 138 -36.52 52.24 -4.96
C ILE A 138 -36.73 53.73 -4.74
N GLN A 139 -36.26 54.51 -5.70
CA GLN A 139 -36.52 55.96 -5.76
C GLN A 139 -37.42 56.26 -6.96
N VAL A 140 -38.52 56.95 -6.73
CA VAL A 140 -39.46 57.39 -7.74
C VAL A 140 -39.39 58.89 -7.87
N PHE A 141 -39.20 59.36 -9.08
CA PHE A 141 -39.24 60.75 -9.46
C PHE A 141 -40.31 60.97 -10.50
N VAL A 142 -41.09 62.06 -10.36
CA VAL A 142 -42.03 62.47 -11.39
C VAL A 142 -41.62 63.81 -11.95
N TYR A 143 -41.54 63.89 -13.25
CA TYR A 143 -41.15 65.10 -13.99
C TYR A 143 -42.28 65.58 -14.87
N ASP A 144 -42.33 66.88 -15.14
CA ASP A 144 -43.14 67.45 -16.21
C ASP A 144 -42.48 67.19 -17.58
N THR A 145 -43.17 67.56 -18.68
CA THR A 145 -42.66 67.43 -20.06
C THR A 145 -41.47 68.34 -20.35
N ALA A 146 -41.18 69.34 -19.48
CA ALA A 146 -40.03 70.22 -19.59
C ALA A 146 -38.83 69.73 -18.77
N GLY A 147 -38.98 68.59 -18.06
CA GLY A 147 -37.92 68.00 -17.22
C GLY A 147 -37.80 68.62 -15.84
N THR A 148 -38.83 69.36 -15.38
CA THR A 148 -38.86 69.85 -14.00
C THR A 148 -39.40 68.77 -13.08
N GLN A 149 -38.64 68.45 -12.01
CA GLN A 149 -39.07 67.52 -10.98
C GLN A 149 -40.25 68.09 -10.20
N VAL A 150 -41.36 67.33 -10.19
CA VAL A 150 -42.63 67.73 -9.51
C VAL A 150 -42.77 66.97 -8.20
N ALA A 151 -42.44 65.69 -8.19
CA ALA A 151 -42.57 64.87 -7.00
C ALA A 151 -41.41 63.87 -6.90
N ALA A 152 -41.07 63.50 -5.67
CA ALA A 152 -40.11 62.43 -5.40
C ALA A 152 -40.60 61.64 -4.17
N ASN A 153 -40.40 60.33 -4.21
CA ASN A 153 -40.62 59.42 -3.07
C ASN A 153 -39.56 58.35 -3.06
N THR A 154 -39.12 58.01 -1.85
CA THR A 154 -38.14 56.94 -1.65
C THR A 154 -38.79 55.85 -0.83
N GLY A 155 -38.69 54.61 -1.29
CA GLY A 155 -39.25 53.45 -0.62
C GLY A 155 -38.67 53.27 0.79
N ALA A 156 -39.55 53.18 1.76
CA ALA A 156 -39.22 53.02 3.18
C ALA A 156 -39.38 51.57 3.68
N ILE A 157 -40.00 50.70 2.90
CA ILE A 157 -40.28 49.34 3.32
C ILE A 157 -39.00 48.52 3.15
N ALA A 158 -38.36 48.14 4.29
CA ALA A 158 -37.18 47.26 4.26
C ALA A 158 -37.55 45.85 3.75
N ASP A 159 -36.71 45.29 2.92
CA ASP A 159 -36.86 43.94 2.34
C ASP A 159 -37.01 42.80 3.38
N GLY A 160 -36.84 43.07 4.67
CA GLY A 160 -36.94 42.11 5.78
C GLY A 160 -38.28 42.06 6.49
N ASP A 161 -39.23 42.99 6.19
CA ASP A 161 -40.52 43.11 6.92
C ASP A 161 -41.68 42.37 6.26
N ILE A 162 -41.41 41.57 5.21
CA ILE A 162 -42.46 40.78 4.57
C ILE A 162 -42.62 39.44 5.31
N PRO A 163 -43.77 39.18 5.98
CA PRO A 163 -44.00 37.92 6.67
C PRO A 163 -43.89 36.73 5.71
N GLY A 164 -43.02 35.78 6.03
CA GLY A 164 -42.73 34.60 5.21
C GLY A 164 -41.43 34.66 4.42
N LEU A 165 -40.71 35.79 4.39
CA LEU A 165 -39.37 35.95 3.82
C LEU A 165 -38.31 36.11 4.90
N GLU A 166 -38.62 35.73 6.14
CA GLU A 166 -37.71 35.75 7.27
C GLU A 166 -36.49 34.80 6.99
N GLY A 167 -35.30 35.33 6.98
CA GLY A 167 -34.06 34.51 6.91
C GLY A 167 -33.24 34.62 5.64
N VAL A 168 -33.55 35.48 4.69
CA VAL A 168 -32.75 35.69 3.46
C VAL A 168 -31.50 36.61 3.71
N GLY A 169 -31.31 37.10 4.93
CA GLY A 169 -30.15 37.88 5.34
C GLY A 169 -28.89 37.00 5.54
N GLY A 170 -28.28 36.47 4.49
CA GLY A 170 -27.04 35.71 4.56
C GLY A 170 -25.84 36.63 4.81
N SER A 171 -24.92 36.25 5.73
CA SER A 171 -23.66 36.95 5.93
C SER A 171 -22.71 36.72 4.74
N THR A 172 -22.03 37.78 4.30
CA THR A 172 -21.06 37.79 3.19
C THR A 172 -19.62 37.63 3.64
N ILE A 173 -19.39 37.04 4.81
CA ILE A 173 -18.08 36.99 5.48
C ILE A 173 -16.97 36.40 4.59
N ILE A 174 -17.27 35.35 3.82
CA ILE A 174 -16.28 34.67 2.96
C ILE A 174 -15.96 35.55 1.75
N THR A 175 -17.00 36.16 1.15
CA THR A 175 -16.84 37.07 0.01
C THR A 175 -16.05 38.29 0.42
N ASP A 176 -16.35 38.88 1.59
CA ASP A 176 -15.65 40.04 2.12
C ASP A 176 -14.19 39.73 2.45
N LEU A 177 -13.93 38.54 3.01
CA LEU A 177 -12.56 38.07 3.26
C LEU A 177 -11.79 37.88 1.94
N LEU A 178 -12.39 37.22 0.95
CA LEU A 178 -11.76 37.05 -0.36
C LEU A 178 -11.53 38.38 -1.06
N ASN A 179 -12.49 39.29 -0.98
CA ASN A 179 -12.38 40.62 -1.57
C ASN A 179 -11.26 41.42 -0.90
N SER A 180 -11.15 41.37 0.42
CA SER A 180 -10.04 42.04 1.14
C SER A 180 -8.67 41.43 0.79
N VAL A 181 -8.57 40.11 0.64
CA VAL A 181 -7.34 39.44 0.16
C VAL A 181 -7.02 39.86 -1.28
N TRP A 182 -8.05 39.88 -2.17
CA TRP A 182 -7.88 40.31 -3.56
C TRP A 182 -7.46 41.77 -3.65
N MET A 183 -8.08 42.68 -2.89
CA MET A 183 -7.71 44.09 -2.84
C MET A 183 -6.28 44.28 -2.32
N GLY A 184 -5.88 43.51 -1.30
CA GLY A 184 -4.49 43.48 -0.82
C GLY A 184 -3.50 43.06 -1.91
N PHE A 185 -3.86 42.07 -2.72
CA PHE A 185 -3.04 41.59 -3.84
C PHE A 185 -3.04 42.57 -5.04
N ALA A 186 -4.20 43.12 -5.38
CA ALA A 186 -4.36 44.12 -6.45
C ALA A 186 -3.57 45.41 -6.15
N ASN A 187 -3.59 45.86 -4.91
CA ASN A 187 -2.78 46.99 -4.46
C ASN A 187 -1.26 46.74 -4.57
N LEU A 188 -0.84 45.47 -4.46
CA LEU A 188 0.56 45.08 -4.62
C LEU A 188 1.00 45.14 -6.09
N ILE A 189 0.04 44.94 -7.03
CA ILE A 189 0.27 44.90 -8.49
C ILE A 189 0.06 46.28 -9.14
N GLY A 190 -0.45 47.29 -8.38
CA GLY A 190 -0.51 48.66 -8.84
C GLY A 190 -1.70 49.01 -9.73
N SER A 191 -2.88 48.44 -9.53
CA SER A 191 -4.12 48.88 -10.19
C SER A 191 -4.60 50.21 -9.56
N PRO A 192 -4.83 51.27 -10.35
CA PRO A 192 -5.30 52.54 -9.82
C PRO A 192 -6.74 52.40 -9.31
N GLN A 193 -6.96 52.81 -8.05
CA GLN A 193 -8.30 53.01 -7.52
C GLN A 193 -8.98 54.12 -8.30
N THR A 194 -10.08 53.84 -8.97
CA THR A 194 -11.00 54.84 -9.48
C THR A 194 -11.67 55.53 -8.28
N ALA A 195 -11.57 56.86 -8.22
CA ALA A 195 -12.21 57.65 -7.18
C ALA A 195 -13.72 57.38 -7.15
N GLU A 196 -14.28 57.24 -5.95
CA GLU A 196 -15.73 57.14 -5.73
C GLU A 196 -16.39 58.43 -6.24
N ALA A 197 -16.97 58.38 -7.43
CA ALA A 197 -17.88 59.38 -7.92
C ALA A 197 -19.24 59.11 -7.27
N VAL A 198 -19.76 60.03 -6.47
CA VAL A 198 -21.12 59.98 -5.96
C VAL A 198 -22.06 60.02 -7.16
N PHE A 199 -22.83 58.94 -7.38
CA PHE A 199 -23.79 58.85 -8.46
C PHE A 199 -25.01 59.74 -8.18
N ASP A 200 -25.21 60.76 -9.03
CA ASP A 200 -26.41 61.62 -8.96
C ASP A 200 -27.54 61.04 -9.79
N THR A 201 -28.45 60.33 -9.10
CA THR A 201 -29.58 59.62 -9.70
C THR A 201 -30.54 60.59 -10.37
N ASP A 202 -30.73 61.80 -9.83
CA ASP A 202 -31.63 62.83 -10.43
C ASP A 202 -31.04 63.40 -11.72
N ALA A 203 -29.75 63.70 -11.76
CA ALA A 203 -29.10 64.15 -12.99
C ALA A 203 -29.12 63.10 -14.10
N PHE A 204 -28.96 61.81 -13.74
CA PHE A 204 -29.04 60.70 -14.69
C PHE A 204 -30.46 60.46 -15.19
N ALA A 205 -31.50 60.55 -14.32
CA ALA A 205 -32.89 60.45 -14.70
C ALA A 205 -33.32 61.58 -15.67
N ARG A 206 -32.85 62.81 -15.43
CA ARG A 206 -33.11 63.95 -16.36
C ARG A 206 -32.52 63.75 -17.75
N GLN A 207 -31.38 63.10 -17.87
CA GLN A 207 -30.77 62.82 -19.16
C GLN A 207 -31.60 61.80 -19.95
N ALA A 208 -32.35 60.91 -19.29
CA ALA A 208 -33.18 59.87 -19.91
C ALA A 208 -34.56 60.38 -20.33
N ILE A 209 -35.02 61.56 -19.88
CA ILE A 209 -36.37 62.10 -20.13
C ILE A 209 -36.66 62.23 -21.64
N ALA A 210 -35.73 62.78 -22.40
CA ALA A 210 -35.92 62.98 -23.85
C ALA A 210 -36.22 61.67 -24.60
N SER A 211 -35.59 60.57 -24.19
CA SER A 211 -35.84 59.24 -24.79
C SER A 211 -37.19 58.68 -24.47
N ALA A 212 -37.74 58.95 -23.28
CA ALA A 212 -39.07 58.46 -22.87
C ALA A 212 -40.22 59.17 -23.64
N ILE A 213 -40.10 60.42 -23.91
CA ILE A 213 -41.10 61.20 -24.68
C ILE A 213 -41.23 60.71 -26.11
N ASP A 214 -40.10 60.34 -26.75
CA ASP A 214 -40.07 59.98 -28.17
C ASP A 214 -40.41 58.49 -28.41
N SER A 215 -40.04 57.60 -27.49
CA SER A 215 -40.01 56.16 -27.78
C SER A 215 -40.72 55.29 -26.73
N GLY A 216 -41.35 55.87 -25.69
CA GLY A 216 -42.03 55.11 -24.61
C GLY A 216 -41.07 54.67 -23.50
N THR A 217 -41.40 53.58 -22.83
CA THR A 217 -40.57 53.10 -21.67
C THR A 217 -39.17 52.74 -22.08
N HIS A 218 -38.19 53.34 -21.42
CA HIS A 218 -36.77 53.09 -21.65
C HIS A 218 -35.99 52.77 -20.37
N ILE A 219 -35.01 51.88 -20.48
CA ILE A 219 -34.10 51.51 -19.41
C ILE A 219 -32.71 52.09 -19.73
N HIS A 220 -32.17 52.80 -18.74
CA HIS A 220 -30.76 53.21 -18.73
C HIS A 220 -30.04 52.54 -17.60
N SER A 221 -28.82 52.06 -17.85
CA SER A 221 -27.97 51.50 -16.81
C SER A 221 -26.61 52.25 -16.77
N ASP A 222 -26.16 52.53 -15.58
CA ASP A 222 -24.84 53.10 -15.35
C ASP A 222 -24.06 52.24 -14.34
N THR A 223 -22.77 52.15 -14.58
CA THR A 223 -21.81 51.36 -13.77
C THR A 223 -20.73 52.26 -13.21
N SER A 224 -21.02 53.53 -12.95
CA SER A 224 -20.10 54.49 -12.39
C SER A 224 -19.77 54.16 -10.91
N GLY A 225 -18.49 54.16 -10.55
CA GLY A 225 -18.04 53.84 -9.20
C GLY A 225 -18.01 52.35 -8.83
N GLY A 226 -18.25 51.43 -9.77
CA GLY A 226 -18.26 49.98 -9.49
C GLY A 226 -19.60 49.42 -9.03
N GLU A 227 -20.59 50.28 -8.84
CA GLU A 227 -21.98 49.89 -8.51
C GLU A 227 -22.89 50.03 -9.74
N THR A 228 -23.83 49.10 -9.90
CA THR A 228 -24.75 49.11 -11.03
C THR A 228 -26.10 49.71 -10.61
N THR A 229 -26.45 50.83 -11.24
CA THR A 229 -27.74 51.48 -11.05
C THR A 229 -28.56 51.42 -12.33
N PHE A 230 -29.81 51.04 -12.20
CA PHE A 230 -30.79 51.07 -13.30
C PHE A 230 -31.75 52.26 -13.08
N VAL A 231 -32.03 52.96 -14.13
CA VAL A 231 -33.07 53.99 -14.17
C VAL A 231 -34.04 53.64 -15.32
N VAL A 232 -35.29 53.47 -14.98
CA VAL A 232 -36.37 53.26 -15.92
C VAL A 232 -37.20 54.52 -16.02
N VAL A 233 -37.43 54.97 -17.21
CA VAL A 233 -38.26 56.15 -17.49
C VAL A 233 -39.50 55.75 -18.32
N THR A 234 -40.67 56.16 -17.89
CA THR A 234 -41.96 55.82 -18.52
C THR A 234 -42.82 57.09 -18.66
N PRO A 235 -43.36 57.41 -19.84
CA PRO A 235 -44.23 58.56 -20.00
C PRO A 235 -45.58 58.36 -19.28
N ILE A 236 -46.15 59.41 -18.72
CA ILE A 236 -47.53 59.47 -18.22
C ILE A 236 -48.37 60.09 -19.30
N LEU A 237 -49.37 59.34 -19.77
CA LEU A 237 -50.22 59.73 -20.89
C LEU A 237 -51.60 60.25 -20.45
N GLN A 238 -52.07 61.31 -21.07
CA GLN A 238 -53.50 61.70 -21.04
C GLN A 238 -54.10 61.43 -22.42
N GLY A 239 -54.74 60.29 -22.54
CA GLY A 239 -55.14 59.78 -23.85
C GLY A 239 -53.95 59.36 -24.69
N ALA A 240 -53.54 60.15 -25.68
CA ALA A 240 -52.38 59.86 -26.52
C ALA A 240 -51.27 60.89 -26.37
N THR A 241 -51.41 61.86 -25.46
CA THR A 241 -50.41 62.95 -25.28
C THR A 241 -49.64 62.76 -23.98
N PRO A 242 -48.31 62.78 -23.99
CA PRO A 242 -47.54 62.70 -22.77
C PRO A 242 -47.67 64.02 -21.97
N VAL A 243 -48.03 63.91 -20.70
CA VAL A 243 -48.22 65.02 -19.76
C VAL A 243 -47.17 65.07 -18.67
N GLY A 244 -46.42 63.99 -18.50
CA GLY A 244 -45.34 63.89 -17.54
C GLY A 244 -44.55 62.59 -17.75
N ILE A 245 -43.59 62.33 -16.87
CA ILE A 245 -42.67 61.19 -16.90
C ILE A 245 -42.46 60.68 -15.50
N VAL A 246 -42.58 59.37 -15.31
CA VAL A 246 -42.13 58.65 -14.11
C VAL A 246 -40.72 58.12 -14.36
N ALA A 247 -39.81 58.40 -13.49
CA ALA A 247 -38.50 57.77 -13.47
C ALA A 247 -38.35 56.98 -12.18
N ILE A 248 -37.96 55.71 -12.32
CA ILE A 248 -37.70 54.81 -11.18
C ILE A 248 -36.24 54.41 -11.22
N ALA A 249 -35.57 54.54 -10.10
CA ALA A 249 -34.19 54.10 -9.92
C ALA A 249 -34.09 53.08 -8.78
N ASN A 250 -33.27 52.05 -8.96
CA ASN A 250 -32.90 51.19 -7.85
C ASN A 250 -31.78 51.84 -7.01
N ALA A 251 -31.62 51.45 -5.73
CA ALA A 251 -30.51 51.90 -4.92
C ALA A 251 -29.18 51.43 -5.54
N ALA A 252 -28.16 52.31 -5.48
CA ALA A 252 -26.83 51.96 -5.93
C ALA A 252 -26.31 50.74 -5.14
N GLY A 253 -25.68 49.77 -5.85
CA GLY A 253 -25.12 48.57 -5.22
C GLY A 253 -26.10 47.45 -4.84
N GLU A 254 -27.42 47.64 -5.03
CA GLU A 254 -28.41 46.57 -4.73
C GLU A 254 -28.16 45.28 -5.53
N LEU A 255 -27.91 45.41 -6.82
CA LEU A 255 -27.55 44.25 -7.67
C LEU A 255 -26.27 43.60 -7.24
N ASP A 256 -25.25 44.39 -6.90
CA ASP A 256 -23.93 43.87 -6.51
C ASP A 256 -23.99 43.13 -5.16
N GLN A 257 -24.85 43.56 -4.23
CA GLN A 257 -25.13 42.83 -2.99
C GLN A 257 -25.85 41.49 -3.25
N LEU A 258 -26.83 41.46 -4.18
CA LEU A 258 -27.50 40.20 -4.56
C LEU A 258 -26.51 39.21 -5.20
N VAL A 259 -25.66 39.68 -6.09
CA VAL A 259 -24.59 38.87 -6.71
C VAL A 259 -23.58 38.38 -5.67
N ALA A 260 -23.20 39.23 -4.72
CA ALA A 260 -22.31 38.83 -3.62
C ALA A 260 -22.91 37.74 -2.74
N ARG A 261 -24.21 37.80 -2.44
CA ARG A 261 -24.93 36.76 -1.66
C ARG A 261 -24.97 35.41 -2.39
N GLU A 262 -25.27 35.41 -3.69
CA GLU A 262 -25.23 34.17 -4.50
C GLU A 262 -23.83 33.58 -4.55
N ARG A 263 -22.79 34.40 -4.77
CA ARG A 263 -21.39 33.97 -4.73
C ARG A 263 -21.00 33.38 -3.38
N GLU A 264 -21.46 34.00 -2.28
CA GLU A 264 -21.21 33.52 -0.92
C GLU A 264 -21.79 32.11 -0.72
N GLN A 265 -23.01 31.84 -1.20
CA GLN A 265 -23.62 30.52 -1.10
C GLN A 265 -22.80 29.46 -1.86
N VAL A 266 -22.36 29.77 -3.07
CA VAL A 266 -21.51 28.91 -3.88
C VAL A 266 -20.17 28.68 -3.20
N LEU A 267 -19.53 29.74 -2.69
CA LEU A 267 -18.23 29.65 -1.99
C LEU A 267 -18.32 28.80 -0.71
N ARG A 268 -19.42 28.90 0.05
CA ARG A 268 -19.65 28.01 1.23
C ARG A 268 -19.71 26.54 0.84
N LEU A 269 -20.42 26.19 -0.23
CA LEU A 269 -20.48 24.79 -0.73
C LEU A 269 -19.07 24.31 -1.13
N PHE A 270 -18.28 25.16 -1.77
CA PHE A 270 -16.91 24.81 -2.13
C PHE A 270 -16.00 24.65 -0.92
N LEU A 271 -16.12 25.51 0.09
CA LEU A 271 -15.33 25.38 1.32
C LEU A 271 -15.59 24.03 2.00
N VAL A 272 -16.86 23.63 2.09
CA VAL A 272 -17.24 22.30 2.59
C VAL A 272 -16.65 21.21 1.73
N GLY A 273 -16.74 21.34 0.40
CA GLY A 273 -16.16 20.40 -0.56
C GLY A 273 -14.64 20.28 -0.40
N ILE A 274 -13.92 21.38 -0.18
CA ILE A 274 -12.46 21.38 0.08
C ILE A 274 -12.14 20.61 1.36
N ILE A 275 -12.86 20.89 2.44
CA ILE A 275 -12.65 20.22 3.74
C ILE A 275 -12.86 18.70 3.59
N ILE A 276 -13.96 18.29 2.95
CA ILE A 276 -14.26 16.89 2.71
C ILE A 276 -13.18 16.25 1.82
N SER A 277 -12.79 16.91 0.73
CA SER A 277 -11.78 16.40 -0.20
C SER A 277 -10.41 16.23 0.47
N VAL A 278 -9.98 17.19 1.26
CA VAL A 278 -8.73 17.12 2.05
C VAL A 278 -8.83 15.99 3.08
N GLY A 279 -9.95 15.91 3.81
CA GLY A 279 -10.20 14.84 4.77
C GLY A 279 -10.13 13.44 4.11
N LEU A 280 -10.82 13.25 3.01
CA LEU A 280 -10.81 11.99 2.26
C LEU A 280 -9.41 11.66 1.71
N SER A 281 -8.68 12.66 1.22
CA SER A 281 -7.30 12.48 0.74
C SER A 281 -6.35 12.07 1.87
N LEU A 282 -6.53 12.61 3.08
CA LEU A 282 -5.74 12.21 4.26
C LEU A 282 -6.06 10.77 4.69
N VAL A 283 -7.33 10.38 4.66
CA VAL A 283 -7.74 8.99 4.92
C VAL A 283 -7.11 8.05 3.89
N LEU A 284 -7.20 8.37 2.60
CA LEU A 284 -6.60 7.57 1.53
C LEU A 284 -5.07 7.48 1.68
N ALA A 285 -4.42 8.58 2.03
CA ALA A 285 -2.99 8.60 2.29
C ALA A 285 -2.60 7.69 3.48
N SER A 286 -3.37 7.72 4.56
CA SER A 286 -3.08 6.90 5.76
C SER A 286 -3.42 5.42 5.57
N THR A 287 -4.46 5.10 4.80
CA THR A 287 -4.93 3.71 4.64
C THR A 287 -4.23 2.97 3.49
N ILE A 288 -3.78 3.66 2.46
CA ILE A 288 -3.20 3.04 1.26
C ILE A 288 -1.75 3.50 1.04
N ALA A 289 -1.52 4.82 0.94
CA ALA A 289 -0.23 5.32 0.49
C ALA A 289 0.90 5.09 1.50
N ASN A 290 0.66 5.28 2.79
CA ASN A 290 1.68 5.09 3.82
C ASN A 290 2.04 3.60 4.01
N PRO A 291 1.10 2.65 4.16
CA PRO A 291 1.42 1.22 4.26
C PRO A 291 2.18 0.71 3.04
N LEU A 292 1.81 1.15 1.84
CA LEU A 292 2.49 0.75 0.61
C LEU A 292 3.94 1.31 0.55
N ALA A 293 4.13 2.56 0.98
CA ALA A 293 5.45 3.17 1.08
C ALA A 293 6.35 2.46 2.11
N ASP A 294 5.76 2.03 3.23
CA ASP A 294 6.47 1.30 4.28
C ASP A 294 6.89 -0.10 3.78
N LEU A 295 6.02 -0.82 3.07
CA LEU A 295 6.36 -2.10 2.43
C LEU A 295 7.44 -1.94 1.36
N ALA A 296 7.35 -0.90 0.53
CA ALA A 296 8.36 -0.60 -0.49
C ALA A 296 9.72 -0.30 0.13
N ALA A 297 9.77 0.52 1.19
CA ALA A 297 11.00 0.81 1.92
C ALA A 297 11.61 -0.45 2.55
N ALA A 298 10.78 -1.34 3.12
CA ALA A 298 11.25 -2.62 3.67
C ALA A 298 11.84 -3.53 2.57
N ALA A 299 11.22 -3.57 1.38
CA ALA A 299 11.71 -4.34 0.24
C ALA A 299 13.02 -3.76 -0.33
N GLU A 300 13.18 -2.43 -0.37
CA GLU A 300 14.42 -1.78 -0.82
C GLU A 300 15.60 -2.06 0.11
N LEU A 301 15.38 -2.10 1.42
CA LEU A 301 16.42 -2.50 2.39
C LEU A 301 16.94 -3.91 2.14
N GLY A 302 16.07 -4.85 1.73
CA GLY A 302 16.49 -6.21 1.36
C GLY A 302 17.37 -6.27 0.11
N ARG A 303 17.32 -5.24 -0.77
CA ARG A 303 18.11 -5.17 -2.00
C ARG A 303 19.47 -4.52 -1.83
N ASP A 304 19.69 -3.73 -0.78
CA ASP A 304 20.92 -2.95 -0.63
C ASP A 304 22.12 -3.87 -0.41
N LYS A 305 23.16 -3.71 -1.26
CA LYS A 305 24.40 -4.49 -1.18
C LYS A 305 25.16 -4.30 0.14
N ASN A 306 24.95 -3.19 0.82
CA ASN A 306 25.53 -2.92 2.14
C ASN A 306 24.78 -3.66 3.27
N ALA A 307 23.52 -4.07 3.06
CA ALA A 307 22.80 -4.94 3.98
C ALA A 307 23.46 -6.32 4.14
N ARG A 308 24.28 -6.75 3.17
CA ARG A 308 25.09 -8.00 3.28
C ARG A 308 26.19 -7.93 4.36
N LYS A 309 26.57 -6.73 4.81
CA LYS A 309 27.49 -6.52 5.94
C LYS A 309 26.78 -6.39 7.29
N MET A 310 25.47 -6.15 7.27
CA MET A 310 24.61 -6.18 8.45
C MET A 310 23.96 -7.56 8.49
N SER A 311 23.97 -8.20 9.65
CA SER A 311 23.30 -9.50 9.85
C SER A 311 21.92 -9.51 9.23
N PRO A 312 21.52 -10.57 8.48
CA PRO A 312 20.22 -10.66 7.80
C PRO A 312 18.99 -10.48 8.71
N THR A 313 19.19 -10.65 10.02
CA THR A 313 18.21 -10.48 11.11
C THR A 313 17.60 -9.07 11.24
N LYS A 314 18.05 -8.07 10.46
CA LYS A 314 17.60 -6.67 10.64
C LYS A 314 16.54 -6.18 9.64
N ILE A 315 16.10 -7.00 8.68
CA ILE A 315 15.05 -6.62 7.76
C ILE A 315 13.70 -6.86 8.44
N ARG A 316 13.10 -5.80 8.97
CA ARG A 316 11.76 -5.85 9.58
C ARG A 316 10.71 -5.42 8.56
N ILE A 317 9.83 -6.34 8.19
CA ILE A 317 8.68 -6.06 7.32
C ILE A 317 7.48 -5.74 8.20
N PRO A 318 6.73 -4.63 7.93
CA PRO A 318 5.52 -4.31 8.67
C PRO A 318 4.53 -5.46 8.64
N ASP A 319 3.97 -5.83 9.80
CA ASP A 319 2.91 -6.81 9.85
C ASP A 319 1.55 -6.17 9.57
N LEU A 320 1.08 -6.33 8.35
CA LEU A 320 -0.22 -5.87 7.89
C LEU A 320 -1.16 -7.04 7.55
N THR A 321 -0.83 -8.26 7.97
CA THR A 321 -1.58 -9.49 7.63
C THR A 321 -3.01 -9.50 8.18
N ALA A 322 -3.27 -8.74 9.25
CA ALA A 322 -4.61 -8.56 9.81
C ALA A 322 -5.57 -7.78 8.87
N ARG A 323 -5.06 -7.16 7.81
CA ARG A 323 -5.90 -6.45 6.81
C ARG A 323 -6.51 -7.45 5.83
N PRO A 324 -7.81 -7.34 5.53
CA PRO A 324 -8.49 -8.24 4.59
C PRO A 324 -8.27 -7.86 3.12
N ASP A 325 -7.45 -6.85 2.82
CA ASP A 325 -7.22 -6.31 1.48
C ASP A 325 -5.93 -6.84 0.82
N GLU A 326 -5.65 -6.37 -0.41
CA GLU A 326 -4.47 -6.73 -1.19
C GLU A 326 -3.17 -6.34 -0.49
N ILE A 327 -3.18 -5.28 0.33
CA ILE A 327 -2.00 -4.81 1.09
C ILE A 327 -1.66 -5.83 2.18
N GLY A 328 -2.68 -6.37 2.85
CA GLY A 328 -2.48 -7.43 3.83
C GLY A 328 -1.90 -8.70 3.20
N ARG A 329 -2.43 -9.13 2.05
CA ARG A 329 -1.91 -10.27 1.29
C ARG A 329 -0.47 -10.05 0.82
N LEU A 330 -0.16 -8.85 0.32
CA LEU A 330 1.20 -8.47 -0.10
C LEU A 330 2.18 -8.51 1.08
N SER A 331 1.78 -7.97 2.24
CA SER A 331 2.59 -8.03 3.46
C SER A 331 2.89 -9.48 3.86
N GLY A 332 1.88 -10.37 3.86
CA GLY A 332 2.03 -11.79 4.15
C GLY A 332 2.97 -12.50 3.18
N ALA A 333 2.80 -12.28 1.88
CA ALA A 333 3.64 -12.87 0.84
C ALA A 333 5.11 -12.40 0.97
N LEU A 334 5.34 -11.10 1.19
CA LEU A 334 6.68 -10.54 1.35
C LEU A 334 7.37 -11.09 2.61
N ARG A 335 6.64 -11.22 3.72
CA ARG A 335 7.14 -11.83 4.96
C ARG A 335 7.50 -13.30 4.76
N GLY A 336 6.64 -14.08 4.12
CA GLY A 336 6.92 -15.48 3.78
C GLY A 336 8.14 -15.64 2.89
N MET A 337 8.31 -14.77 1.90
CA MET A 337 9.50 -14.77 1.04
C MET A 337 10.79 -14.46 1.82
N VAL A 338 10.76 -13.46 2.71
CA VAL A 338 11.93 -13.10 3.54
C VAL A 338 12.23 -14.21 4.53
N GLN A 339 11.22 -14.84 5.13
CA GLN A 339 11.37 -15.97 6.04
C GLN A 339 12.05 -17.16 5.31
N ALA A 340 11.54 -17.54 4.15
CA ALA A 340 12.13 -18.63 3.35
C ALA A 340 13.57 -18.34 2.92
N LEU A 341 13.87 -17.07 2.56
CA LEU A 341 15.24 -16.65 2.24
C LEU A 341 16.15 -16.75 3.47
N HIS A 342 15.66 -16.38 4.65
CA HIS A 342 16.41 -16.44 5.89
C HIS A 342 16.75 -17.88 6.26
N GLU A 343 15.75 -18.77 6.25
CA GLU A 343 15.94 -20.21 6.49
C GLU A 343 16.95 -20.81 5.52
N ARG A 344 16.93 -20.37 4.24
CA ARG A 344 17.91 -20.82 3.25
C ARG A 344 19.32 -20.31 3.52
N ILE A 345 19.47 -19.08 4.00
CA ILE A 345 20.80 -18.51 4.37
C ILE A 345 21.34 -19.23 5.61
N GLU A 346 20.53 -19.39 6.66
CA GLU A 346 20.94 -20.13 7.87
C GLU A 346 21.32 -21.57 7.55
N GLY A 347 20.52 -22.25 6.72
CA GLY A 347 20.83 -23.60 6.26
C GLY A 347 22.17 -23.68 5.50
N ASN A 348 22.48 -22.67 4.66
CA ASN A 348 23.76 -22.61 3.96
C ASN A 348 24.93 -22.30 4.89
N GLU A 349 24.77 -21.39 5.86
CA GLU A 349 25.81 -21.07 6.86
C GLU A 349 26.11 -22.29 7.73
N GLN A 350 25.08 -22.99 8.20
CA GLN A 350 25.24 -24.23 8.95
C GLN A 350 25.94 -25.30 8.12
N PHE A 351 25.53 -25.50 6.86
CA PHE A 351 26.18 -26.44 5.94
C PHE A 351 27.68 -26.13 5.75
N ALA A 352 28.02 -24.86 5.54
CA ALA A 352 29.41 -24.45 5.38
C ALA A 352 30.24 -24.70 6.65
N ALA A 353 29.65 -24.47 7.84
CA ALA A 353 30.28 -24.77 9.11
C ALA A 353 30.53 -26.28 9.31
N ASP A 354 29.51 -27.08 9.02
CA ASP A 354 29.56 -28.54 9.13
C ASP A 354 30.62 -29.13 8.17
N VAL A 355 30.62 -28.68 6.90
CA VAL A 355 31.67 -29.06 5.91
C VAL A 355 33.08 -28.72 6.42
N ALA A 356 33.25 -27.51 6.95
CA ALA A 356 34.57 -27.10 7.48
C ALA A 356 35.02 -28.00 8.64
N HIS A 357 34.10 -28.40 9.51
CA HIS A 357 34.39 -29.32 10.61
C HIS A 357 34.73 -30.72 10.11
N GLU A 358 33.99 -31.29 9.15
CA GLU A 358 34.21 -32.62 8.61
C GLU A 358 35.47 -32.73 7.74
N ILE A 359 35.89 -31.65 7.08
CA ILE A 359 37.20 -31.60 6.40
C ILE A 359 38.34 -31.48 7.39
N LYS A 360 38.20 -30.70 8.47
CA LYS A 360 39.24 -30.47 9.45
C LYS A 360 39.64 -31.74 10.23
N ASN A 361 38.66 -32.63 10.49
CA ASN A 361 38.87 -33.86 11.26
C ASN A 361 39.88 -34.79 10.55
N PRO A 362 39.66 -35.29 9.31
CA PRO A 362 40.61 -36.15 8.61
C PRO A 362 41.93 -35.44 8.33
N LEU A 363 41.95 -34.13 8.07
CA LEU A 363 43.19 -33.37 7.90
C LEU A 363 44.03 -33.35 9.19
N ALA A 364 43.42 -33.27 10.37
CA ALA A 364 44.11 -33.34 11.66
C ALA A 364 44.70 -34.76 11.89
N SER A 365 43.90 -35.80 11.57
CA SER A 365 44.35 -37.21 11.61
C SER A 365 45.53 -37.46 10.69
N LEU A 366 45.40 -37.06 9.41
CA LEU A 366 46.50 -37.14 8.42
C LEU A 366 47.78 -36.46 8.92
N ARG A 367 47.69 -35.24 9.47
CA ARG A 367 48.81 -34.50 10.01
C ARG A 367 49.48 -35.23 11.18
N SER A 368 48.68 -35.84 12.06
CA SER A 368 49.14 -36.66 13.19
C SER A 368 49.82 -37.92 12.72
N ALA A 369 49.21 -38.66 11.76
CA ALA A 369 49.78 -39.89 11.20
C ALA A 369 51.14 -39.63 10.51
N VAL A 370 51.23 -38.56 9.69
CA VAL A 370 52.50 -38.15 9.05
C VAL A 370 53.53 -37.73 10.09
N GLY A 371 53.11 -37.02 11.16
CA GLY A 371 54.02 -36.67 12.26
C GLY A 371 54.56 -37.90 12.99
N THR A 372 53.68 -38.87 13.29
CA THR A 372 54.04 -40.13 13.96
C THR A 372 54.95 -41.00 13.07
N MET A 373 54.64 -41.08 11.76
CA MET A 373 55.44 -41.85 10.78
C MET A 373 56.91 -41.36 10.69
N ARG A 374 57.17 -40.06 10.88
CA ARG A 374 58.49 -39.48 10.86
C ARG A 374 59.41 -39.95 12.04
N ILE A 375 58.80 -40.28 13.17
CA ILE A 375 59.52 -40.70 14.38
C ILE A 375 59.40 -42.21 14.64
N ALA A 376 58.51 -42.92 13.92
CA ALA A 376 58.36 -44.37 14.07
C ALA A 376 59.61 -45.12 13.61
N LYS A 377 60.12 -45.96 14.49
CA LYS A 377 61.32 -46.78 14.24
C LYS A 377 60.97 -48.20 13.78
N ARG A 378 59.75 -48.66 14.02
CA ARG A 378 59.26 -50.00 13.68
C ARG A 378 58.41 -49.96 12.40
N GLU A 379 58.61 -50.96 11.54
CA GLU A 379 58.01 -51.07 10.24
C GLU A 379 56.46 -51.29 10.37
N ASP A 380 56.05 -52.12 11.34
CA ASP A 380 54.60 -52.33 11.64
C ASP A 380 53.86 -51.04 12.05
N GLN A 381 54.54 -50.14 12.71
CA GLN A 381 53.99 -48.83 13.07
C GLN A 381 53.88 -47.90 11.85
N ARG A 382 54.82 -47.96 10.95
CA ARG A 382 54.79 -47.19 9.70
C ARG A 382 53.67 -47.65 8.77
N GLU A 383 53.52 -48.99 8.68
CA GLU A 383 52.48 -49.61 7.85
C GLU A 383 51.08 -49.19 8.38
N LYS A 384 50.84 -49.26 9.70
CA LYS A 384 49.58 -48.76 10.29
C LYS A 384 49.34 -47.28 10.03
N MET A 385 50.36 -46.43 10.04
CA MET A 385 50.19 -45.00 9.73
C MET A 385 49.88 -44.77 8.24
N LEU A 386 50.44 -45.57 7.33
CA LEU A 386 50.08 -45.56 5.92
C LEU A 386 48.63 -45.98 5.69
N GLU A 387 48.15 -47.00 6.38
CA GLU A 387 46.73 -47.43 6.34
C GLU A 387 45.80 -46.30 6.79
N VAL A 388 46.16 -45.57 7.89
CA VAL A 388 45.39 -44.42 8.37
C VAL A 388 45.38 -43.30 7.31
N ILE A 389 46.52 -43.01 6.70
CA ILE A 389 46.65 -41.99 5.66
C ILE A 389 45.79 -42.35 4.45
N GLU A 390 45.87 -43.59 3.94
CA GLU A 390 45.09 -44.02 2.83
C GLU A 390 43.58 -43.99 3.12
N HIS A 391 43.20 -44.40 4.31
CA HIS A 391 41.79 -44.35 4.77
C HIS A 391 41.27 -42.91 4.78
N ASP A 392 42.02 -41.98 5.39
CA ASP A 392 41.60 -40.59 5.50
C ASP A 392 41.57 -39.87 4.14
N VAL A 393 42.51 -40.20 3.22
CA VAL A 393 42.49 -39.69 1.85
C VAL A 393 41.23 -40.17 1.11
N ARG A 394 40.88 -41.46 1.18
CA ARG A 394 39.65 -42.00 0.56
C ARG A 394 38.41 -41.40 1.18
N ARG A 395 38.39 -41.10 2.48
CA ARG A 395 37.30 -40.42 3.16
C ARG A 395 37.14 -38.99 2.66
N LEU A 396 38.25 -38.24 2.50
CA LEU A 396 38.20 -36.88 1.95
C LEU A 396 37.69 -36.84 0.49
N ASP A 397 38.16 -37.74 -0.35
CA ASP A 397 37.75 -37.80 -1.76
C ASP A 397 36.23 -38.02 -1.88
N ARG A 398 35.67 -38.91 -1.06
CA ARG A 398 34.23 -39.13 -0.99
C ARG A 398 33.46 -37.93 -0.44
N LEU A 399 33.96 -37.33 0.64
CA LEU A 399 33.34 -36.15 1.24
C LEU A 399 33.25 -35.02 0.23
N VAL A 400 34.30 -34.76 -0.57
CA VAL A 400 34.30 -33.74 -1.63
C VAL A 400 33.30 -34.08 -2.73
N SER A 401 33.25 -35.36 -3.12
CA SER A 401 32.27 -35.85 -4.13
C SER A 401 30.84 -35.68 -3.64
N ASP A 402 30.56 -36.05 -2.38
CA ASP A 402 29.22 -35.93 -1.79
C ASP A 402 28.80 -34.47 -1.61
N ILE A 403 29.72 -33.57 -1.21
CA ILE A 403 29.47 -32.13 -1.14
C ILE A 403 29.14 -31.57 -2.53
N SER A 404 29.92 -31.98 -3.55
CA SER A 404 29.69 -31.56 -4.94
C SER A 404 28.32 -32.01 -5.43
N ASN A 405 27.92 -33.27 -5.14
CA ASN A 405 26.62 -33.82 -5.48
C ASN A 405 25.49 -33.11 -4.74
N ALA A 406 25.63 -32.86 -3.43
CA ALA A 406 24.65 -32.14 -2.63
C ALA A 406 24.46 -30.68 -3.11
N SER A 407 25.55 -30.00 -3.50
CA SER A 407 25.49 -28.63 -4.02
C SER A 407 24.81 -28.54 -5.40
N ARG A 408 24.96 -29.57 -6.24
CA ARG A 408 24.31 -29.64 -7.56
C ARG A 408 22.84 -30.02 -7.48
N LEU A 409 22.47 -30.85 -6.50
CA LEU A 409 21.13 -31.38 -6.33
C LEU A 409 20.06 -30.29 -6.31
N ASP A 410 20.28 -29.21 -5.54
CA ASP A 410 19.33 -28.07 -5.49
C ASP A 410 19.09 -27.44 -6.88
N SER A 411 20.12 -27.42 -7.72
CA SER A 411 20.03 -26.84 -9.07
C SER A 411 19.39 -27.77 -10.07
N GLU A 412 19.60 -29.06 -9.94
CA GLU A 412 19.10 -30.11 -10.84
C GLU A 412 17.62 -30.40 -10.56
N LEU A 413 17.22 -30.50 -9.30
CA LEU A 413 15.82 -30.66 -8.90
C LEU A 413 14.88 -29.52 -9.37
N VAL A 414 15.44 -28.34 -9.68
CA VAL A 414 14.66 -27.20 -10.20
C VAL A 414 14.68 -27.12 -11.73
N LYS A 415 15.72 -27.68 -12.39
CA LYS A 415 15.96 -27.50 -13.83
C LYS A 415 15.61 -28.70 -14.68
N GLU A 416 15.67 -29.90 -14.12
CA GLU A 416 15.36 -31.13 -14.85
C GLU A 416 13.86 -31.35 -14.87
N GLU A 417 13.33 -31.76 -16.02
CA GLU A 417 11.92 -32.11 -16.18
C GLU A 417 11.71 -33.52 -15.61
N GLU A 418 10.67 -33.67 -14.77
CA GLU A 418 10.27 -34.97 -14.25
C GLU A 418 9.70 -35.81 -15.37
N GLU A 419 10.17 -37.06 -15.48
CA GLU A 419 9.70 -38.04 -16.46
C GLU A 419 8.91 -39.16 -15.77
N THR A 420 7.99 -39.76 -16.51
CA THR A 420 7.28 -40.97 -16.05
C THR A 420 8.11 -42.19 -16.32
N PHE A 421 8.48 -42.93 -15.29
CA PHE A 421 9.28 -44.16 -15.42
C PHE A 421 8.69 -45.30 -14.58
N ASP A 422 9.09 -46.55 -14.91
CA ASP A 422 8.67 -47.72 -14.14
C ASP A 422 9.61 -47.97 -12.96
N LEU A 423 9.08 -47.68 -11.76
CA LEU A 423 9.78 -47.85 -10.48
C LEU A 423 10.17 -49.32 -10.25
N MET A 424 9.35 -50.28 -10.68
CA MET A 424 9.63 -51.71 -10.47
C MET A 424 10.78 -52.19 -11.35
N TYR A 425 10.87 -51.69 -12.58
CA TYR A 425 11.99 -51.95 -13.47
C TYR A 425 13.32 -51.40 -12.90
N MET A 426 13.29 -50.18 -12.44
CA MET A 426 14.46 -49.54 -11.78
C MET A 426 14.89 -50.33 -10.54
N MET A 427 13.94 -50.65 -9.65
CA MET A 427 14.24 -51.42 -8.42
C MET A 427 14.74 -52.84 -8.74
N GLY A 428 14.23 -53.49 -9.79
CA GLY A 428 14.71 -54.80 -10.25
C GLY A 428 16.21 -54.78 -10.59
N ASN A 429 16.63 -53.77 -11.37
CA ASN A 429 18.03 -53.57 -11.76
C ASN A 429 18.93 -53.31 -10.53
N LEU A 430 18.46 -52.48 -9.59
CA LEU A 430 19.19 -52.18 -8.38
C LEU A 430 19.33 -53.42 -7.47
N ASN A 431 18.25 -54.17 -7.28
CA ASN A 431 18.24 -55.39 -6.48
C ASN A 431 19.16 -56.47 -7.03
N GLU A 432 19.21 -56.63 -8.37
CA GLU A 432 20.15 -57.59 -9.01
C GLU A 432 21.62 -57.22 -8.75
N PHE A 433 21.95 -55.93 -8.87
CA PHE A 433 23.33 -55.48 -8.68
C PHE A 433 23.76 -55.53 -7.20
N LEU A 434 22.95 -54.90 -6.30
CA LEU A 434 23.27 -54.78 -4.88
C LEU A 434 23.10 -56.11 -4.13
N GLY A 435 22.20 -56.98 -4.58
CA GLY A 435 22.06 -58.34 -4.05
C GLY A 435 23.31 -59.20 -4.26
N LYS A 436 24.03 -59.04 -5.42
CA LYS A 436 25.31 -59.71 -5.64
C LYS A 436 26.41 -59.20 -4.68
N GLU A 437 26.38 -57.89 -4.40
CA GLU A 437 27.33 -57.27 -3.44
C GLU A 437 27.05 -57.76 -2.00
N ALA A 438 25.77 -57.83 -1.60
CA ALA A 438 25.34 -58.37 -0.30
C ALA A 438 25.76 -59.84 -0.15
N GLY A 439 25.47 -60.65 -1.17
CA GLY A 439 25.84 -62.07 -1.17
C GLY A 439 27.36 -62.32 -1.09
N ALA A 440 28.18 -61.47 -1.69
CA ALA A 440 29.64 -61.52 -1.58
C ALA A 440 30.14 -61.27 -0.14
N LYS A 441 29.33 -60.66 0.73
CA LYS A 441 29.59 -60.44 2.16
C LYS A 441 28.91 -61.47 3.07
N GLY A 442 28.26 -62.50 2.50
CA GLY A 442 27.54 -63.52 3.26
C GLY A 442 26.16 -63.04 3.80
N ILE A 443 25.64 -61.95 3.29
CA ILE A 443 24.34 -61.37 3.70
C ILE A 443 23.24 -61.96 2.83
N ASP A 444 22.16 -62.44 3.43
CA ASP A 444 20.98 -62.97 2.71
C ASP A 444 20.11 -61.83 2.17
N TYR A 445 20.00 -61.73 0.83
CA TYR A 445 19.31 -60.61 0.19
C TYR A 445 17.97 -61.06 -0.39
N ILE A 446 16.87 -60.50 0.13
CA ILE A 446 15.48 -60.85 -0.23
C ILE A 446 14.81 -59.67 -0.91
N ALA A 447 14.44 -59.80 -2.19
CA ALA A 447 13.66 -58.84 -2.93
C ALA A 447 12.20 -59.32 -3.08
N ASP A 448 11.26 -58.62 -2.47
CA ASP A 448 9.81 -58.93 -2.54
C ASP A 448 9.10 -57.76 -3.26
N MET A 449 9.14 -57.75 -4.58
CA MET A 449 8.55 -56.74 -5.44
C MET A 449 7.20 -57.20 -5.99
N PRO A 450 6.20 -56.32 -6.05
CA PRO A 450 4.92 -56.65 -6.67
C PRO A 450 5.09 -56.90 -8.18
N GLU A 451 4.29 -57.79 -8.73
CA GLU A 451 4.25 -58.02 -10.19
C GLU A 451 3.54 -56.87 -10.90
N GLY A 452 4.06 -56.47 -12.07
CA GLY A 452 3.51 -55.42 -12.94
C GLY A 452 4.24 -54.10 -12.89
N GLU A 453 3.93 -53.25 -13.87
CA GLU A 453 4.50 -51.91 -13.98
C GLU A 453 3.93 -50.96 -12.89
N LEU A 454 4.78 -50.12 -12.32
CA LEU A 454 4.39 -49.12 -11.38
C LEU A 454 5.01 -47.78 -11.79
N LEU A 455 4.21 -47.00 -12.54
CA LEU A 455 4.64 -45.73 -13.07
C LEU A 455 4.66 -44.65 -11.97
N VAL A 456 5.78 -43.93 -11.85
CA VAL A 456 6.01 -42.81 -10.95
C VAL A 456 6.56 -41.66 -11.79
N GLN A 457 6.15 -40.43 -11.44
CA GLN A 457 6.69 -39.24 -12.05
C GLN A 457 7.87 -38.75 -11.20
N GLY A 458 9.01 -38.48 -11.83
CA GLY A 458 10.19 -37.97 -11.12
C GLY A 458 11.48 -38.15 -11.94
N LEU A 459 12.59 -37.83 -11.27
CA LEU A 459 13.94 -38.01 -11.82
C LEU A 459 14.45 -39.42 -11.47
N GLU A 460 14.37 -40.38 -12.43
CA GLU A 460 14.74 -41.77 -12.22
C GLU A 460 16.12 -41.93 -11.59
N GLY A 461 17.15 -41.23 -12.12
CA GLY A 461 18.52 -41.32 -11.61
C GLY A 461 18.67 -40.83 -10.17
N ARG A 462 17.88 -39.84 -9.74
CA ARG A 462 17.89 -39.31 -8.37
C ARG A 462 17.17 -40.23 -7.40
N LEU A 463 16.02 -40.78 -7.82
CA LEU A 463 15.30 -41.78 -7.02
C LEU A 463 16.09 -43.08 -6.90
N ALA A 464 16.78 -43.53 -7.98
CA ALA A 464 17.72 -44.64 -7.91
C ALA A 464 18.84 -44.38 -6.86
N GLN A 465 19.39 -43.20 -6.82
CA GLN A 465 20.38 -42.80 -5.82
C GLN A 465 19.88 -42.93 -4.37
N VAL A 466 18.57 -42.64 -4.11
CA VAL A 466 17.96 -42.86 -2.79
C VAL A 466 18.06 -44.31 -2.38
N PHE A 467 17.60 -45.23 -3.26
CA PHE A 467 17.59 -46.66 -2.93
C PHE A 467 18.99 -47.26 -2.85
N VAL A 468 19.91 -46.84 -3.72
CA VAL A 468 21.32 -47.20 -3.61
C VAL A 468 21.88 -46.81 -2.24
N ASN A 469 21.61 -45.58 -1.79
CA ASN A 469 22.08 -45.12 -0.47
C ASN A 469 21.49 -45.94 0.68
N LEU A 470 20.19 -46.25 0.62
CA LEU A 470 19.51 -47.03 1.67
C LEU A 470 20.02 -48.48 1.71
N ILE A 471 20.14 -49.14 0.56
CA ILE A 471 20.56 -50.55 0.47
C ILE A 471 22.05 -50.69 0.81
N THR A 472 22.92 -49.82 0.29
CA THR A 472 24.36 -49.83 0.65
C THR A 472 24.60 -49.51 2.13
N ASN A 473 23.73 -48.66 2.70
CA ASN A 473 23.77 -48.42 4.14
C ASN A 473 23.42 -49.69 4.93
N ALA A 474 22.35 -50.42 4.56
CA ALA A 474 21.99 -51.69 5.15
C ALA A 474 23.12 -52.73 5.02
N ILE A 475 23.73 -52.88 3.82
CA ILE A 475 24.89 -53.77 3.58
C ILE A 475 26.10 -53.40 4.47
N SER A 476 26.25 -52.14 4.83
CA SER A 476 27.36 -51.66 5.63
C SER A 476 27.22 -51.88 7.14
N PHE A 477 25.99 -52.09 7.61
CA PHE A 477 25.66 -52.35 9.03
C PHE A 477 25.43 -53.85 9.31
N CYS A 478 25.20 -54.66 8.28
CA CYS A 478 25.02 -56.10 8.40
C CYS A 478 26.38 -56.84 8.40
N GLU A 479 26.43 -57.96 9.13
CA GLU A 479 27.54 -58.90 9.22
C GLU A 479 27.21 -60.21 8.45
N ASP A 480 28.16 -61.15 8.35
CA ASP A 480 27.96 -62.44 7.74
C ASP A 480 26.86 -63.24 8.48
N GLY A 481 25.83 -63.66 7.74
CA GLY A 481 24.63 -64.35 8.27
C GLY A 481 23.45 -63.45 8.55
N ASP A 482 23.58 -62.11 8.42
CA ASP A 482 22.47 -61.18 8.48
C ASP A 482 21.62 -61.24 7.20
N ALA A 483 20.43 -60.62 7.25
CA ALA A 483 19.52 -60.54 6.11
C ALA A 483 19.12 -59.08 5.80
N ILE A 484 18.94 -58.79 4.51
CA ILE A 484 18.38 -57.51 4.02
C ILE A 484 17.16 -57.86 3.18
N ARG A 485 16.02 -57.23 3.51
CA ARG A 485 14.80 -57.37 2.75
C ARG A 485 14.39 -56.04 2.12
N VAL A 486 14.21 -56.04 0.79
CA VAL A 486 13.69 -54.88 0.05
C VAL A 486 12.33 -55.26 -0.54
N TRP A 487 11.32 -54.49 -0.17
CA TRP A 487 9.96 -54.79 -0.65
C TRP A 487 9.19 -53.51 -0.99
N ALA A 488 8.20 -53.64 -1.89
CA ALA A 488 7.35 -52.54 -2.29
C ALA A 488 5.87 -52.88 -2.14
N ARG A 489 5.03 -51.89 -1.82
CA ARG A 489 3.58 -52.03 -1.74
C ARG A 489 2.90 -50.79 -2.29
N LYS A 490 1.98 -50.99 -3.23
CA LYS A 490 1.11 -49.96 -3.77
C LYS A 490 -0.03 -49.68 -2.78
N ARG A 491 -0.28 -48.41 -2.47
CA ARG A 491 -1.46 -47.89 -1.77
C ARG A 491 -2.27 -47.05 -2.75
N GLU A 492 -3.44 -46.52 -2.34
CA GLU A 492 -4.35 -45.77 -3.21
C GLU A 492 -3.68 -44.62 -3.96
N ASN A 493 -2.87 -43.80 -3.26
CA ASN A 493 -2.22 -42.60 -3.82
C ASN A 493 -0.70 -42.58 -3.65
N ARG A 494 -0.10 -43.68 -3.21
CA ARG A 494 1.35 -43.75 -2.92
C ARG A 494 1.86 -45.17 -3.14
N VAL A 495 3.14 -45.24 -3.48
CA VAL A 495 3.90 -46.48 -3.39
C VAL A 495 4.83 -46.39 -2.19
N LEU A 496 4.87 -47.42 -1.36
CA LEU A 496 5.84 -47.55 -0.28
C LEU A 496 6.92 -48.54 -0.74
N VAL A 497 8.18 -48.08 -0.69
CA VAL A 497 9.35 -48.95 -0.86
C VAL A 497 10.08 -49.01 0.46
N VAL A 498 10.38 -50.19 0.93
CA VAL A 498 10.92 -50.42 2.27
C VAL A 498 12.21 -51.23 2.16
N VAL A 499 13.23 -50.79 2.87
CA VAL A 499 14.49 -51.48 3.05
C VAL A 499 14.61 -51.86 4.51
N GLU A 500 14.67 -53.14 4.82
CA GLU A 500 14.82 -53.71 6.15
C GLU A 500 16.16 -54.43 6.25
N ASP A 501 16.82 -54.31 7.39
CA ASP A 501 18.02 -55.08 7.73
C ASP A 501 17.86 -55.76 9.10
N THR A 502 18.65 -56.79 9.35
CA THR A 502 18.74 -57.47 10.64
C THR A 502 19.99 -57.07 11.44
N GLY A 503 20.59 -55.96 11.10
CA GLY A 503 21.75 -55.40 11.78
C GLY A 503 21.39 -54.89 13.21
N PRO A 504 22.29 -54.10 13.81
CA PRO A 504 22.17 -53.69 15.21
C PRO A 504 20.99 -52.72 15.49
N GLY A 505 20.26 -52.31 14.43
CA GLY A 505 19.21 -51.27 14.56
C GLY A 505 19.76 -49.89 14.77
N ILE A 506 18.86 -48.93 15.09
CA ILE A 506 19.17 -47.50 15.26
C ILE A 506 18.91 -47.13 16.71
N PRO A 507 19.88 -46.52 17.43
CA PRO A 507 19.63 -46.00 18.77
C PRO A 507 18.41 -45.07 18.80
N SER A 508 17.59 -45.17 19.86
CA SER A 508 16.34 -44.40 19.90
C SER A 508 16.55 -42.88 19.82
N GLU A 509 17.66 -42.37 20.35
CA GLU A 509 18.04 -40.96 20.26
C GLU A 509 18.51 -40.54 18.85
N ALA A 510 18.94 -41.50 18.04
CA ALA A 510 19.44 -41.33 16.69
C ALA A 510 18.30 -41.32 15.64
N LEU A 511 17.16 -41.97 15.90
CA LEU A 511 16.06 -42.07 14.95
C LEU A 511 15.59 -40.73 14.37
N SER A 512 15.57 -39.69 15.20
CA SER A 512 15.21 -38.32 14.76
C SER A 512 16.35 -37.58 14.05
N LYS A 513 17.59 -38.09 14.14
CA LYS A 513 18.81 -37.41 13.67
C LYS A 513 19.43 -38.08 12.46
N VAL A 514 19.09 -39.33 12.12
CA VAL A 514 19.72 -40.10 11.04
C VAL A 514 19.64 -39.44 9.65
N PHE A 515 18.68 -38.54 9.45
CA PHE A 515 18.55 -37.75 8.24
C PHE A 515 19.21 -36.36 8.33
N GLN A 516 19.87 -36.03 9.45
CA GLN A 516 20.64 -34.80 9.55
C GLN A 516 21.95 -34.95 8.78
N ARG A 517 22.43 -33.85 8.18
CA ARG A 517 23.70 -33.84 7.45
C ARG A 517 24.85 -34.15 8.38
N PHE A 518 25.80 -34.98 7.88
CA PHE A 518 27.00 -35.40 8.61
C PHE A 518 26.76 -36.19 9.91
N TYR A 519 25.50 -36.59 10.16
CA TYR A 519 25.23 -37.46 11.30
C TYR A 519 25.68 -38.88 11.01
N SER A 520 26.51 -39.42 11.89
CA SER A 520 26.98 -40.81 11.85
C SER A 520 27.26 -41.29 13.28
N GLU A 521 26.60 -42.34 13.69
CA GLU A 521 26.81 -43.02 14.96
C GLU A 521 27.27 -44.44 14.65
N ARG A 522 28.59 -44.72 14.80
CA ARG A 522 29.16 -46.04 14.63
C ARG A 522 30.02 -46.40 15.83
N PRO A 523 30.07 -47.69 16.23
CA PRO A 523 30.97 -48.15 17.28
C PRO A 523 32.45 -47.82 16.97
N GLU A 524 33.24 -47.50 18.01
CA GLU A 524 34.66 -47.29 17.89
C GLU A 524 35.33 -48.54 17.29
N GLY A 525 35.95 -48.41 16.12
CA GLY A 525 36.64 -49.50 15.41
C GLY A 525 36.00 -49.89 14.06
N GLN A 526 34.75 -49.60 13.80
CA GLN A 526 34.11 -49.73 12.49
C GLN A 526 33.98 -48.37 11.79
N PHE A 527 35.12 -47.72 11.52
CA PHE A 527 35.14 -46.47 10.75
C PHE A 527 34.70 -46.76 9.31
N GLY A 528 33.39 -46.71 9.11
CA GLY A 528 32.77 -46.92 7.81
C GLY A 528 33.06 -45.80 6.85
N ASN A 529 33.02 -46.18 5.61
CA ASN A 529 33.30 -45.40 4.42
C ASN A 529 32.23 -44.30 4.10
N ASN A 530 31.31 -43.94 5.00
CA ASN A 530 30.19 -43.07 4.71
C ASN A 530 30.40 -41.66 5.23
N SER A 531 30.06 -40.66 4.39
CA SER A 531 30.22 -39.22 4.69
C SER A 531 29.19 -38.65 5.67
N GLY A 532 28.11 -39.43 5.99
CA GLY A 532 26.95 -38.94 6.73
C GLY A 532 26.01 -38.02 5.94
N LEU A 533 26.27 -37.89 4.62
CA LEU A 533 25.41 -37.09 3.73
C LEU A 533 24.36 -37.92 2.98
N GLY A 534 24.59 -39.24 2.79
CA GLY A 534 23.74 -40.08 1.95
C GLY A 534 22.25 -40.09 2.37
N LEU A 535 21.95 -40.26 3.68
CA LEU A 535 20.57 -40.24 4.17
C LEU A 535 19.93 -38.84 4.10
N ALA A 536 20.71 -37.78 4.34
CA ALA A 536 20.23 -36.40 4.22
C ALA A 536 19.90 -36.05 2.75
N ILE A 537 20.76 -36.47 1.81
CA ILE A 537 20.50 -36.33 0.36
C ILE A 537 19.28 -37.14 -0.05
N SER A 538 19.14 -38.38 0.44
CA SER A 538 17.96 -39.21 0.18
C SER A 538 16.66 -38.55 0.63
N LYS A 539 16.64 -37.96 1.82
CA LYS A 539 15.49 -37.20 2.33
C LYS A 539 15.17 -36.01 1.42
N GLN A 540 16.16 -35.22 1.04
CA GLN A 540 15.99 -34.07 0.17
C GLN A 540 15.42 -34.46 -1.21
N ILE A 541 15.92 -35.55 -1.81
CA ILE A 541 15.40 -36.07 -3.07
C ILE A 541 13.95 -36.50 -2.94
N VAL A 542 13.62 -37.30 -1.91
CA VAL A 542 12.26 -37.80 -1.70
C VAL A 542 11.26 -36.67 -1.45
N GLU A 543 11.63 -35.69 -0.61
CA GLU A 543 10.79 -34.52 -0.33
C GLU A 543 10.58 -33.64 -1.57
N ALA A 544 11.58 -33.49 -2.42
CA ALA A 544 11.47 -32.75 -3.68
C ALA A 544 10.49 -33.41 -4.67
N HIS A 545 10.35 -34.74 -4.62
CA HIS A 545 9.36 -35.50 -5.41
C HIS A 545 7.99 -35.60 -4.69
N GLY A 546 7.70 -34.77 -3.68
CA GLY A 546 6.44 -34.81 -2.94
C GLY A 546 6.24 -36.07 -2.08
N GLY A 547 7.30 -36.87 -1.90
CA GLY A 547 7.32 -38.10 -1.11
C GLY A 547 7.63 -37.85 0.37
N VAL A 548 7.69 -38.92 1.12
CA VAL A 548 8.08 -38.95 2.53
C VAL A 548 9.08 -40.08 2.80
N ILE A 549 10.04 -39.83 3.68
CA ILE A 549 11.01 -40.86 4.10
C ILE A 549 11.12 -40.83 5.63
N TRP A 550 11.18 -42.01 6.24
CA TRP A 550 11.41 -42.16 7.68
C TRP A 550 12.16 -43.44 8.00
N ALA A 551 12.68 -43.53 9.21
CA ALA A 551 13.37 -44.70 9.74
C ALA A 551 12.69 -45.18 11.02
N GLU A 552 12.65 -46.47 11.23
CA GLU A 552 12.12 -47.11 12.44
C GLU A 552 12.92 -48.38 12.77
N ASN A 553 12.83 -48.87 14.00
CA ASN A 553 13.44 -50.13 14.38
C ASN A 553 12.44 -51.27 14.25
N ILE A 554 12.89 -52.41 13.74
CA ILE A 554 12.14 -53.66 13.77
C ILE A 554 12.25 -54.24 15.17
N ARG A 555 11.12 -54.47 15.85
CA ARG A 555 11.06 -54.99 17.20
C ARG A 555 10.30 -56.33 17.25
N PRO A 556 10.59 -57.22 18.25
CA PRO A 556 9.87 -58.48 18.40
C PRO A 556 8.37 -58.27 18.61
N THR A 557 7.98 -57.24 19.30
CA THR A 557 6.59 -56.78 19.46
C THR A 557 6.53 -55.28 19.48
N GLU A 558 5.48 -54.71 18.89
CA GLU A 558 5.26 -53.25 18.93
C GLU A 558 4.87 -52.75 20.34
N ALA A 559 4.46 -53.65 21.24
CA ALA A 559 4.04 -53.33 22.60
C ALA A 559 5.21 -53.10 23.58
N ASP A 560 6.41 -53.58 23.28
CA ASP A 560 7.60 -53.44 24.11
C ASP A 560 8.64 -52.54 23.46
N ILE A 561 8.56 -51.24 23.81
CA ILE A 561 9.47 -50.20 23.32
C ILE A 561 10.90 -50.38 23.89
N THR A 562 11.07 -51.15 24.95
CA THR A 562 12.35 -51.37 25.63
C THR A 562 13.13 -52.55 25.11
N SER A 563 12.52 -53.40 24.26
CA SER A 563 13.21 -54.55 23.67
C SER A 563 14.33 -54.09 22.71
N GLU A 564 15.42 -54.87 22.68
CA GLU A 564 16.50 -54.62 21.71
C GLU A 564 15.93 -54.74 20.31
N PRO A 565 16.33 -53.82 19.38
CA PRO A 565 15.87 -53.88 18.00
C PRO A 565 16.40 -55.14 17.30
N LEU A 566 15.59 -55.75 16.48
CA LEU A 566 15.96 -56.85 15.60
C LEU A 566 16.60 -56.40 14.31
N GLY A 567 16.64 -55.07 14.09
CA GLY A 567 17.16 -54.46 12.88
C GLY A 567 16.58 -53.08 12.64
N ALA A 568 16.97 -52.46 11.52
CA ALA A 568 16.42 -51.15 11.11
C ALA A 568 15.51 -51.31 9.88
N ARG A 569 14.59 -50.38 9.74
CA ARG A 569 13.67 -50.24 8.61
C ARG A 569 13.65 -48.82 8.12
N PHE A 570 13.93 -48.63 6.83
CA PHE A 570 13.77 -47.35 6.14
C PHE A 570 12.59 -47.45 5.18
N VAL A 571 11.71 -46.50 5.24
CA VAL A 571 10.49 -46.44 4.43
C VAL A 571 10.49 -45.21 3.57
N VAL A 572 10.27 -45.37 2.26
CA VAL A 572 10.11 -44.29 1.29
C VAL A 572 8.71 -44.37 0.71
N GLY A 573 7.94 -43.31 0.82
CA GLY A 573 6.61 -43.19 0.23
C GLY A 573 6.63 -42.17 -0.91
N LEU A 574 6.38 -42.61 -2.16
CA LEU A 574 6.32 -41.75 -3.32
C LEU A 574 4.87 -41.61 -3.80
N PRO A 575 4.44 -40.42 -4.29
CA PRO A 575 3.14 -40.26 -4.93
C PRO A 575 3.07 -41.07 -6.23
N VAL A 576 1.86 -41.59 -6.58
CA VAL A 576 1.61 -42.40 -7.80
C VAL A 576 0.45 -41.80 -8.57
#